data_e393a6d1598dee8a4bee87b3f32c8dc2
#
_entry.id   e393a6d1598dee8a4bee87b3f32c8dc2
#
_cell.length_a   1.000
_cell.length_b   1.000
_cell.length_c   1.000
_cell.angle_alpha   90.00
_cell.angle_beta   90.00
_cell.angle_gamma   90.00
#
_symmetry.space_group_name_H-M   'P 1'
#
loop_
_entity.id
_entity.type
_entity.pdbx_description
1 polymer ?
#
loop_
_entity_poly.entity_id
_entity_poly.type
_entity_poly.pdbx_seq_one_letter_code
_entity_poly.pdbx_strand_id
1 'polypeptide(L)'
;DKEFGMSAANAVVGSQGATSAYHDDVIKKFVLASVFWGIIGFLAGDFIAWQLAFPALNLDLEWTTFGRLRPVHTSAVIFAFGGNVLIGTSFYVVQRTCRATLFGGSGFGTLIFWMFQSLIVAAALSYVLGFSQGREYAEPEWWIDLYLAVIWICYLVAFAGTLMKRKEPHIYVANWFYLSFILTIAMLHIGNNLAVPVALLGGESWMKSYSLYGGVQDAMTQWWYGHNAVGFFLTAGFLAIMYYFVPKRAERPVYSYRLSIVHFWALIFLYI
;
A
#
# COMPACT_ATOMS: atom_id res chain seq x y z
N ASP A 1 52.41 -15.25 -4.77
CA ASP A 1 52.81 -13.90 -5.16
C ASP A 1 52.85 -13.73 -6.65
N LYS A 2 51.79 -13.35 -7.26
CA LYS A 2 51.56 -12.72 -8.55
C LYS A 2 50.25 -13.25 -9.15
N GLU A 3 49.13 -12.57 -8.82
CA GLU A 3 47.93 -12.53 -9.63
C GLU A 3 46.83 -11.77 -8.89
N PHE A 4 47.13 -10.54 -8.51
CA PHE A 4 46.14 -9.57 -8.06
C PHE A 4 46.47 -8.21 -8.69
N GLY A 5 46.33 -8.15 -10.00
CA GLY A 5 46.64 -6.94 -10.75
C GLY A 5 46.11 -6.95 -12.16
N MET A 6 44.80 -7.20 -12.33
CA MET A 6 44.15 -6.91 -13.62
C MET A 6 42.82 -6.24 -13.38
N SER A 7 42.93 -4.95 -13.49
CA SER A 7 42.05 -4.07 -14.25
C SER A 7 40.66 -3.83 -13.77
N ALA A 8 40.54 -2.99 -12.73
CA ALA A 8 39.33 -2.20 -12.47
C ALA A 8 39.03 -1.16 -13.60
N ALA A 9 39.93 -1.04 -14.59
CA ALA A 9 39.77 -0.07 -15.69
C ALA A 9 38.94 -0.57 -16.88
N ASN A 10 38.70 -1.88 -16.99
CA ASN A 10 37.91 -2.44 -18.11
C ASN A 10 36.43 -2.70 -17.80
N ALA A 11 35.97 -2.36 -16.60
CA ALA A 11 34.55 -2.54 -16.20
C ALA A 11 33.66 -1.32 -16.53
N VAL A 12 34.22 -0.23 -17.10
CA VAL A 12 33.48 1.03 -17.30
C VAL A 12 33.01 1.24 -18.75
N VAL A 13 33.42 0.41 -19.72
CA VAL A 13 33.11 0.61 -21.15
C VAL A 13 32.15 -0.44 -21.73
N GLY A 14 31.32 -1.07 -20.92
CA GLY A 14 30.41 -2.14 -21.38
C GLY A 14 28.96 -2.07 -20.96
N SER A 15 28.41 -0.92 -20.50
CA SER A 15 27.04 -0.86 -19.96
C SER A 15 26.04 -0.08 -20.83
N GLN A 16 26.17 -0.10 -22.14
CA GLN A 16 25.09 0.33 -23.02
C GLN A 16 24.30 -0.91 -23.48
N GLY A 17 23.12 -1.13 -22.85
CA GLY A 17 22.11 -2.06 -23.36
C GLY A 17 21.81 -3.32 -22.53
N ALA A 18 22.32 -3.48 -21.31
CA ALA A 18 21.81 -4.54 -20.44
C ALA A 18 20.41 -4.16 -19.93
N THR A 19 19.36 -4.71 -20.55
CA THR A 19 18.01 -4.68 -19.96
C THR A 19 18.11 -5.16 -18.53
N SER A 20 17.63 -4.36 -17.58
CA SER A 20 17.68 -4.72 -16.15
C SER A 20 17.09 -6.13 -15.97
N ALA A 21 17.80 -6.99 -15.23
CA ALA A 21 17.34 -8.36 -14.94
C ALA A 21 16.00 -8.37 -14.16
N TYR A 22 15.52 -7.22 -13.74
CA TYR A 22 14.30 -7.02 -12.95
C TYR A 22 13.34 -6.06 -13.64
N HIS A 23 12.05 -6.15 -13.29
CA HIS A 23 11.00 -5.28 -13.85
C HIS A 23 10.94 -3.92 -13.12
N ASP A 24 11.97 -3.09 -13.31
CA ASP A 24 12.11 -1.78 -12.69
C ASP A 24 11.19 -0.72 -13.30
N ASP A 25 10.68 -0.95 -14.50
CA ASP A 25 9.68 -0.12 -15.16
C ASP A 25 8.38 -0.01 -14.36
N VAL A 26 7.92 -1.11 -13.76
CA VAL A 26 6.76 -1.12 -12.87
C VAL A 26 7.04 -0.32 -11.60
N ILE A 27 8.22 -0.50 -11.00
CA ILE A 27 8.63 0.20 -9.79
C ILE A 27 8.68 1.71 -10.02
N LYS A 28 9.22 2.15 -11.14
CA LYS A 28 9.27 3.58 -11.51
C LYS A 28 7.87 4.21 -11.57
N LYS A 29 6.87 3.50 -12.11
CA LYS A 29 5.48 3.97 -12.14
C LYS A 29 4.95 4.20 -10.73
N PHE A 30 5.13 3.26 -9.81
CA PHE A 30 4.74 3.41 -8.41
C PHE A 30 5.46 4.57 -7.71
N VAL A 31 6.75 4.77 -7.95
CA VAL A 31 7.52 5.89 -7.39
C VAL A 31 6.98 7.23 -7.89
N LEU A 32 6.72 7.37 -9.19
CA LEU A 32 6.15 8.59 -9.75
C LEU A 32 4.74 8.86 -9.21
N ALA A 33 3.90 7.82 -9.12
CA ALA A 33 2.57 7.94 -8.54
C ALA A 33 2.62 8.31 -7.05
N SER A 34 3.61 7.80 -6.29
CA SER A 34 3.80 8.19 -4.90
C SER A 34 4.04 9.69 -4.76
N VAL A 35 4.94 10.25 -5.56
CA VAL A 35 5.21 11.70 -5.53
C VAL A 35 3.97 12.50 -5.92
N PHE A 36 3.28 12.08 -6.98
CA PHE A 36 2.06 12.73 -7.46
C PHE A 36 0.96 12.75 -6.38
N TRP A 37 0.63 11.59 -5.81
CA TRP A 37 -0.40 11.49 -4.78
C TRP A 37 0.01 12.13 -3.45
N GLY A 38 1.31 12.15 -3.15
CA GLY A 38 1.83 12.90 -2.01
C GLY A 38 1.52 14.38 -2.13
N ILE A 39 1.82 14.98 -3.28
CA ILE A 39 1.52 16.40 -3.56
C ILE A 39 0.01 16.65 -3.47
N ILE A 40 -0.81 15.85 -4.16
CA ILE A 40 -2.28 16.01 -4.15
C ILE A 40 -2.85 15.86 -2.74
N GLY A 41 -2.41 14.82 -2.01
CA GLY A 41 -2.87 14.55 -0.65
C GLY A 41 -2.54 15.68 0.32
N PHE A 42 -1.31 16.19 0.28
CA PHE A 42 -0.92 17.32 1.15
C PHE A 42 -1.64 18.62 0.78
N LEU A 43 -1.78 18.93 -0.51
CA LEU A 43 -2.55 20.11 -0.94
C LEU A 43 -4.02 20.02 -0.51
N ALA A 44 -4.64 18.84 -0.58
CA ALA A 44 -5.99 18.65 -0.03
C ALA A 44 -6.03 18.90 1.48
N GLY A 45 -5.00 18.47 2.22
CA GLY A 45 -4.85 18.72 3.65
C GLY A 45 -4.74 20.20 3.98
N ASP A 46 -3.90 20.93 3.26
CA ASP A 46 -3.76 22.37 3.42
C ASP A 46 -5.10 23.08 3.16
N PHE A 47 -5.80 22.70 2.09
CA PHE A 47 -7.08 23.29 1.74
C PHE A 47 -8.14 23.08 2.85
N ILE A 48 -8.29 21.86 3.35
CA ILE A 48 -9.26 21.60 4.45
C ILE A 48 -8.85 22.27 5.76
N ALA A 49 -7.56 22.47 6.02
CA ALA A 49 -7.10 23.26 7.16
C ALA A 49 -7.52 24.73 7.05
N TRP A 50 -7.41 25.30 5.85
CA TRP A 50 -7.91 26.63 5.56
C TRP A 50 -9.45 26.74 5.71
N GLN A 51 -10.20 25.70 5.33
CA GLN A 51 -11.65 25.68 5.53
C GLN A 51 -12.06 25.76 7.03
N LEU A 52 -11.25 25.19 7.92
CA LEU A 52 -11.48 25.31 9.37
C LEU A 52 -11.24 26.73 9.87
N ALA A 53 -10.26 27.44 9.31
CA ALA A 53 -9.96 28.82 9.65
C ALA A 53 -10.93 29.81 8.96
N PHE A 54 -11.33 29.51 7.73
CA PHE A 54 -12.18 30.36 6.89
C PHE A 54 -13.33 29.54 6.30
N PRO A 55 -14.46 29.38 7.02
CA PRO A 55 -15.59 28.57 6.59
C PRO A 55 -16.17 28.92 5.21
N ALA A 56 -16.02 30.17 4.76
CA ALA A 56 -16.42 30.60 3.42
C ALA A 56 -15.75 29.80 2.29
N LEU A 57 -14.61 29.17 2.55
CA LEU A 57 -13.94 28.27 1.58
C LEU A 57 -14.68 26.96 1.33
N ASN A 58 -15.76 26.66 2.07
CA ASN A 58 -16.67 25.59 1.71
C ASN A 58 -17.50 25.91 0.46
N LEU A 59 -17.54 27.18 0.03
CA LEU A 59 -18.16 27.68 -1.20
C LEU A 59 -19.67 27.38 -1.31
N ASP A 60 -20.32 26.96 -0.24
CA ASP A 60 -21.72 26.50 -0.19
C ASP A 60 -22.05 25.40 -1.23
N LEU A 61 -21.04 24.65 -1.66
CA LEU A 61 -21.17 23.53 -2.58
C LEU A 61 -21.04 22.22 -1.83
N GLU A 62 -21.91 21.26 -2.07
CA GLU A 62 -21.90 19.98 -1.36
C GLU A 62 -20.59 19.22 -1.47
N TRP A 63 -19.98 19.21 -2.67
CA TRP A 63 -18.75 18.47 -2.96
C TRP A 63 -17.47 19.13 -2.41
N THR A 64 -17.51 20.38 -2.00
CA THR A 64 -16.36 21.11 -1.44
C THR A 64 -16.38 21.20 0.07
N THR A 65 -17.41 20.66 0.74
CA THR A 65 -17.49 20.72 2.20
C THR A 65 -16.33 19.99 2.85
N PHE A 66 -15.87 20.50 3.99
CA PHE A 66 -14.83 19.88 4.82
C PHE A 66 -15.11 18.40 5.08
N GLY A 67 -16.36 18.03 5.39
CA GLY A 67 -16.75 16.67 5.70
C GLY A 67 -16.56 15.68 4.52
N ARG A 68 -16.66 16.16 3.27
CA ARG A 68 -16.40 15.33 2.08
C ARG A 68 -14.93 15.34 1.65
N LEU A 69 -14.21 16.43 1.90
CA LEU A 69 -12.80 16.55 1.51
C LEU A 69 -11.85 15.92 2.53
N ARG A 70 -12.23 15.85 3.82
CA ARG A 70 -11.38 15.22 4.84
C ARG A 70 -11.04 13.76 4.51
N PRO A 71 -12.00 12.86 4.21
CA PRO A 71 -11.67 11.50 3.80
C PRO A 71 -10.85 11.41 2.50
N VAL A 72 -11.04 12.37 1.57
CA VAL A 72 -10.16 12.45 0.38
C VAL A 72 -8.72 12.70 0.78
N HIS A 73 -8.47 13.68 1.67
CA HIS A 73 -7.13 13.96 2.17
C HIS A 73 -6.53 12.75 2.89
N THR A 74 -7.22 12.19 3.87
CA THR A 74 -6.70 11.07 4.67
C THR A 74 -6.41 9.83 3.82
N SER A 75 -7.32 9.48 2.92
CA SER A 75 -7.12 8.35 2.01
C SER A 75 -6.01 8.61 0.98
N ALA A 76 -5.89 9.86 0.48
CA ALA A 76 -4.82 10.22 -0.43
C ALA A 76 -3.43 10.10 0.21
N VAL A 77 -3.27 10.57 1.45
CA VAL A 77 -1.98 10.52 2.15
C VAL A 77 -1.65 9.10 2.60
N ILE A 78 -2.58 8.39 3.22
CA ILE A 78 -2.30 7.06 3.78
C ILE A 78 -2.24 6.01 2.67
N PHE A 79 -3.28 5.91 1.85
CA PHE A 79 -3.43 4.82 0.91
C PHE A 79 -2.90 5.15 -0.48
N ALA A 80 -3.17 6.33 -1.03
CA ALA A 80 -2.68 6.65 -2.35
C ALA A 80 -1.16 6.94 -2.33
N PHE A 81 -0.67 7.84 -1.50
CA PHE A 81 0.76 8.08 -1.35
C PHE A 81 1.45 6.87 -0.70
N GLY A 82 1.10 6.52 0.53
CA GLY A 82 1.73 5.44 1.29
C GLY A 82 1.59 4.07 0.62
N GLY A 83 0.43 3.75 0.06
CA GLY A 83 0.20 2.49 -0.67
C GLY A 83 1.07 2.34 -1.91
N ASN A 84 1.21 3.40 -2.72
CA ASN A 84 2.13 3.38 -3.86
C ASN A 84 3.60 3.18 -3.41
N VAL A 85 4.04 3.83 -2.32
CA VAL A 85 5.36 3.60 -1.73
C VAL A 85 5.54 2.14 -1.34
N LEU A 86 4.59 1.59 -0.60
CA LEU A 86 4.68 0.23 -0.05
C LEU A 86 4.63 -0.85 -1.14
N ILE A 87 3.72 -0.74 -2.10
CA ILE A 87 3.63 -1.70 -3.22
C ILE A 87 4.89 -1.60 -4.09
N GLY A 88 5.29 -0.40 -4.47
CA GLY A 88 6.47 -0.19 -5.31
C GLY A 88 7.76 -0.70 -4.66
N THR A 89 7.97 -0.39 -3.37
CA THR A 89 9.15 -0.86 -2.62
C THR A 89 9.11 -2.36 -2.37
N SER A 90 7.92 -2.96 -2.15
CA SER A 90 7.79 -4.41 -2.00
C SER A 90 8.19 -5.15 -3.28
N PHE A 91 7.75 -4.69 -4.45
CA PHE A 91 8.16 -5.24 -5.73
C PHE A 91 9.66 -5.07 -5.99
N TYR A 92 10.23 -3.95 -5.55
CA TYR A 92 11.67 -3.74 -5.61
C TYR A 92 12.43 -4.75 -4.73
N VAL A 93 12.04 -4.86 -3.47
CA VAL A 93 12.73 -5.65 -2.46
C VAL A 93 12.60 -7.15 -2.74
N VAL A 94 11.39 -7.65 -3.04
CA VAL A 94 11.17 -9.08 -3.25
C VAL A 94 11.95 -9.62 -4.46
N GLN A 95 12.01 -8.86 -5.56
CA GLN A 95 12.79 -9.29 -6.73
C GLN A 95 14.29 -9.46 -6.38
N ARG A 96 14.85 -8.51 -5.62
CA ARG A 96 16.28 -8.49 -5.32
C ARG A 96 16.67 -9.47 -4.23
N THR A 97 15.88 -9.58 -3.19
CA THR A 97 16.13 -10.53 -2.10
C THR A 97 15.86 -11.99 -2.49
N CYS A 98 14.98 -12.20 -3.46
CA CYS A 98 14.70 -13.52 -4.03
C CYS A 98 15.57 -13.86 -5.24
N ARG A 99 16.32 -12.91 -5.79
CA ARG A 99 17.03 -13.03 -7.08
C ARG A 99 16.12 -13.58 -8.20
N ALA A 100 14.87 -13.12 -8.22
CA ALA A 100 13.84 -13.56 -9.15
C ALA A 100 13.14 -12.34 -9.75
N THR A 101 12.68 -12.46 -10.99
CA THR A 101 11.84 -11.45 -11.63
C THR A 101 10.43 -11.47 -11.05
N LEU A 102 9.73 -10.35 -11.11
CA LEU A 102 8.35 -10.24 -10.64
C LEU A 102 7.46 -11.29 -11.31
N PHE A 103 6.67 -12.00 -10.51
CA PHE A 103 5.72 -12.98 -11.03
C PHE A 103 4.68 -12.31 -11.93
N GLY A 104 4.39 -12.92 -13.08
CA GLY A 104 3.53 -12.34 -14.11
C GLY A 104 4.20 -11.24 -14.95
N GLY A 105 5.45 -10.87 -14.64
CA GLY A 105 6.23 -9.94 -15.44
C GLY A 105 5.77 -8.48 -15.33
N SER A 106 6.32 -7.64 -16.20
CA SER A 106 6.01 -6.21 -16.26
C SER A 106 4.54 -5.93 -16.61
N GLY A 107 3.93 -6.77 -17.43
CA GLY A 107 2.50 -6.63 -17.84
C GLY A 107 1.57 -6.76 -16.65
N PHE A 108 1.71 -7.81 -15.86
CA PHE A 108 0.88 -8.02 -14.67
C PHE A 108 1.12 -6.96 -13.59
N GLY A 109 2.39 -6.61 -13.35
CA GLY A 109 2.71 -5.51 -12.44
C GLY A 109 2.13 -4.17 -12.89
N THR A 110 2.12 -3.89 -14.20
CA THR A 110 1.50 -2.68 -14.77
C THR A 110 -0.03 -2.72 -14.66
N LEU A 111 -0.66 -3.89 -14.82
CA LEU A 111 -2.09 -4.05 -14.59
C LEU A 111 -2.44 -3.70 -13.13
N ILE A 112 -1.73 -4.26 -12.15
CA ILE A 112 -1.92 -3.95 -10.73
C ILE A 112 -1.77 -2.44 -10.49
N PHE A 113 -0.76 -1.82 -11.09
CA PHE A 113 -0.54 -0.38 -11.00
C PHE A 113 -1.77 0.41 -11.45
N TRP A 114 -2.29 0.17 -12.66
CA TRP A 114 -3.41 0.94 -13.19
C TRP A 114 -4.72 0.65 -12.47
N MET A 115 -4.96 -0.61 -12.06
CA MET A 115 -6.11 -0.93 -11.21
C MET A 115 -6.05 -0.17 -9.90
N PHE A 116 -4.88 -0.06 -9.28
CA PHE A 116 -4.71 0.67 -8.03
C PHE A 116 -4.90 2.19 -8.22
N GLN A 117 -4.37 2.78 -9.31
CA GLN A 117 -4.61 4.20 -9.60
C GLN A 117 -6.10 4.49 -9.86
N SER A 118 -6.78 3.64 -10.62
CA SER A 118 -8.22 3.81 -10.89
C SER A 118 -9.08 3.65 -9.63
N LEU A 119 -8.69 2.76 -8.71
CA LEU A 119 -9.31 2.63 -7.40
C LEU A 119 -9.22 3.94 -6.59
N ILE A 120 -8.02 4.54 -6.54
CA ILE A 120 -7.79 5.80 -5.81
C ILE A 120 -8.71 6.91 -6.33
N VAL A 121 -8.79 7.04 -7.66
CA VAL A 121 -9.68 8.03 -8.29
C VAL A 121 -11.14 7.73 -8.00
N ALA A 122 -11.56 6.47 -8.12
CA ALA A 122 -12.95 6.06 -7.85
C ALA A 122 -13.34 6.33 -6.40
N ALA A 123 -12.46 6.03 -5.43
CA ALA A 123 -12.69 6.31 -4.02
C ALA A 123 -12.80 7.82 -3.76
N ALA A 124 -11.89 8.63 -4.29
CA ALA A 124 -11.93 10.08 -4.13
C ALA A 124 -13.21 10.69 -4.69
N LEU A 125 -13.62 10.25 -5.88
CA LEU A 125 -14.90 10.69 -6.51
C LEU A 125 -16.10 10.25 -5.67
N SER A 126 -16.13 9.03 -5.16
CA SER A 126 -17.24 8.56 -4.31
C SER A 126 -17.40 9.41 -3.05
N TYR A 127 -16.30 9.81 -2.39
CA TYR A 127 -16.35 10.66 -1.21
C TYR A 127 -16.90 12.05 -1.53
N VAL A 128 -16.41 12.66 -2.60
CA VAL A 128 -16.85 13.99 -3.04
C VAL A 128 -18.35 13.97 -3.42
N LEU A 129 -18.81 12.90 -4.06
CA LEU A 129 -20.22 12.72 -4.41
C LEU A 129 -21.12 12.28 -3.25
N GLY A 130 -20.54 11.99 -2.07
CA GLY A 130 -21.28 11.60 -0.87
C GLY A 130 -21.59 10.10 -0.77
N PHE A 131 -20.97 9.27 -1.63
CA PHE A 131 -21.03 7.82 -1.52
C PHE A 131 -19.89 7.32 -0.64
N SER A 132 -20.06 7.42 0.67
CA SER A 132 -19.09 7.00 1.66
C SER A 132 -19.78 6.50 2.93
N GLN A 133 -19.06 5.66 3.67
CA GLN A 133 -19.47 5.19 5.00
C GLN A 133 -18.89 6.10 6.10
N GLY A 134 -19.43 6.02 7.31
CA GLY A 134 -18.95 6.79 8.47
C GLY A 134 -17.76 6.17 9.20
N ARG A 135 -17.10 5.15 8.64
CA ARG A 135 -15.96 4.47 9.25
C ARG A 135 -14.67 5.16 8.89
N GLU A 136 -13.96 5.68 9.88
CA GLU A 136 -12.67 6.34 9.67
C GLU A 136 -11.63 5.37 9.09
N TYR A 137 -10.91 5.83 8.05
CA TYR A 137 -9.93 5.07 7.29
C TYR A 137 -10.48 3.85 6.53
N ALA A 138 -11.81 3.71 6.50
CA ALA A 138 -12.55 2.68 5.81
C ALA A 138 -13.86 3.25 5.25
N GLU A 139 -13.80 4.47 4.74
CA GLU A 139 -14.93 5.21 4.19
C GLU A 139 -15.47 4.67 2.85
N PRO A 140 -14.75 3.86 2.05
CA PRO A 140 -15.30 3.35 0.80
C PRO A 140 -16.60 2.56 0.99
N GLU A 141 -17.46 2.60 -0.01
CA GLU A 141 -18.65 1.77 -0.08
C GLU A 141 -18.32 0.37 -0.62
N TRP A 142 -19.16 -0.59 -0.35
CA TRP A 142 -18.98 -2.02 -0.63
C TRP A 142 -18.44 -2.36 -2.03
N TRP A 143 -18.85 -1.63 -3.07
CA TRP A 143 -18.42 -1.89 -4.44
C TRP A 143 -16.96 -1.46 -4.70
N ILE A 144 -16.49 -0.40 -4.03
CA ILE A 144 -15.09 -0.01 -4.02
C ILE A 144 -14.26 -1.01 -3.20
N ASP A 145 -14.79 -1.49 -2.08
CA ASP A 145 -14.14 -2.51 -1.26
C ASP A 145 -13.93 -3.83 -2.01
N LEU A 146 -14.92 -4.25 -2.79
CA LEU A 146 -14.78 -5.42 -3.68
C LEU A 146 -13.69 -5.20 -4.73
N TYR A 147 -13.63 -4.01 -5.32
CA TYR A 147 -12.59 -3.69 -6.29
C TYR A 147 -11.20 -3.68 -5.65
N LEU A 148 -11.07 -3.09 -4.46
CA LEU A 148 -9.84 -3.15 -3.67
C LEU A 148 -9.44 -4.59 -3.36
N ALA A 149 -10.38 -5.45 -2.96
CA ALA A 149 -10.08 -6.86 -2.67
C ALA A 149 -9.50 -7.59 -3.89
N VAL A 150 -10.05 -7.35 -5.08
CA VAL A 150 -9.51 -7.93 -6.32
C VAL A 150 -8.07 -7.46 -6.59
N ILE A 151 -7.81 -6.16 -6.44
CA ILE A 151 -6.46 -5.61 -6.61
C ILE A 151 -5.48 -6.21 -5.59
N TRP A 152 -5.94 -6.35 -4.35
CA TRP A 152 -5.13 -6.89 -3.27
C TRP A 152 -4.78 -8.37 -3.49
N ILE A 153 -5.71 -9.16 -4.02
CA ILE A 153 -5.45 -10.55 -4.44
C ILE A 153 -4.41 -10.59 -5.57
N CYS A 154 -4.54 -9.73 -6.58
CA CYS A 154 -3.55 -9.64 -7.66
C CYS A 154 -2.16 -9.26 -7.12
N TYR A 155 -2.11 -8.31 -6.18
CA TYR A 155 -0.88 -7.91 -5.50
C TYR A 155 -0.27 -9.08 -4.70
N LEU A 156 -1.07 -9.79 -3.91
CA LEU A 156 -0.63 -10.99 -3.17
C LEU A 156 -0.06 -12.05 -4.13
N VAL A 157 -0.74 -12.32 -5.23
CA VAL A 157 -0.30 -13.30 -6.26
C VAL A 157 1.04 -12.87 -6.86
N ALA A 158 1.21 -11.60 -7.21
CA ALA A 158 2.48 -11.09 -7.74
C ALA A 158 3.62 -11.22 -6.72
N PHE A 159 3.39 -10.84 -5.48
CA PHE A 159 4.39 -10.89 -4.41
C PHE A 159 4.74 -12.33 -4.01
N ALA A 160 3.73 -13.13 -3.65
CA ALA A 160 3.91 -14.52 -3.23
C ALA A 160 4.48 -15.40 -4.37
N GLY A 161 4.01 -15.20 -5.60
CA GLY A 161 4.53 -15.90 -6.77
C GLY A 161 6.02 -15.59 -7.02
N THR A 162 6.45 -14.33 -6.78
CA THR A 162 7.88 -13.97 -6.84
C THR A 162 8.66 -14.63 -5.72
N LEU A 163 8.10 -14.66 -4.51
CA LEU A 163 8.70 -15.30 -3.35
C LEU A 163 8.85 -16.82 -3.56
N MET A 164 7.88 -17.47 -4.19
CA MET A 164 7.94 -18.91 -4.53
C MET A 164 9.01 -19.22 -5.58
N LYS A 165 9.28 -18.29 -6.49
CA LYS A 165 10.34 -18.42 -7.52
C LYS A 165 11.74 -18.04 -7.01
N ARG A 166 11.92 -17.81 -5.72
CA ARG A 166 13.19 -17.38 -5.15
C ARG A 166 14.31 -18.40 -5.47
N LYS A 167 15.48 -17.87 -5.74
CA LYS A 167 16.72 -18.64 -5.90
C LYS A 167 17.54 -18.69 -4.63
N GLU A 168 17.14 -17.93 -3.61
CA GLU A 168 17.75 -17.93 -2.28
C GLU A 168 17.07 -18.96 -1.37
N PRO A 169 17.82 -19.72 -0.56
CA PRO A 169 17.26 -20.76 0.30
C PRO A 169 16.37 -20.20 1.41
N HIS A 170 16.68 -19.00 1.90
CA HIS A 170 15.97 -18.37 3.01
C HIS A 170 15.18 -17.15 2.56
N ILE A 171 14.05 -16.93 3.21
CA ILE A 171 13.26 -15.71 3.03
C ILE A 171 13.86 -14.62 3.93
N TYR A 172 14.30 -13.52 3.33
CA TYR A 172 14.85 -12.39 4.07
C TYR A 172 13.77 -11.69 4.92
N VAL A 173 14.13 -11.20 6.09
CA VAL A 173 13.21 -10.64 7.09
C VAL A 173 12.32 -9.54 6.54
N ALA A 174 12.79 -8.69 5.63
CA ALA A 174 11.96 -7.67 4.98
C ALA A 174 10.76 -8.29 4.23
N ASN A 175 10.93 -9.45 3.61
CA ASN A 175 9.82 -10.14 2.93
C ASN A 175 8.82 -10.75 3.92
N TRP A 176 9.23 -11.11 5.13
CA TRP A 176 8.31 -11.52 6.18
C TRP A 176 7.40 -10.36 6.60
N PHE A 177 7.97 -9.16 6.77
CA PHE A 177 7.20 -7.97 7.09
C PHE A 177 6.26 -7.56 5.95
N TYR A 178 6.70 -7.60 4.69
CA TYR A 178 5.81 -7.34 3.55
C TYR A 178 4.69 -8.40 3.45
N LEU A 179 4.98 -9.67 3.66
CA LEU A 179 3.97 -10.72 3.59
C LEU A 179 2.93 -10.53 4.71
N SER A 180 3.37 -10.23 5.94
CA SER A 180 2.45 -9.93 7.04
C SER A 180 1.59 -8.71 6.75
N PHE A 181 2.18 -7.62 6.22
CA PHE A 181 1.45 -6.46 5.73
C PHE A 181 0.36 -6.84 4.72
N ILE A 182 0.71 -7.61 3.69
CA ILE A 182 -0.23 -7.97 2.63
C ILE A 182 -1.38 -8.83 3.17
N LEU A 183 -1.07 -9.86 3.95
CA LEU A 183 -2.07 -10.80 4.47
C LEU A 183 -2.97 -10.16 5.53
N THR A 184 -2.38 -9.44 6.47
CA THR A 184 -3.14 -8.83 7.56
C THR A 184 -4.06 -7.72 7.06
N ILE A 185 -3.60 -6.87 6.13
CA ILE A 185 -4.45 -5.83 5.56
C ILE A 185 -5.63 -6.43 4.79
N ALA A 186 -5.43 -7.52 4.06
CA ALA A 186 -6.56 -8.23 3.44
C ALA A 186 -7.60 -8.69 4.46
N MET A 187 -7.15 -9.33 5.55
CA MET A 187 -8.05 -9.80 6.62
C MET A 187 -8.78 -8.63 7.31
N LEU A 188 -8.05 -7.59 7.65
CA LEU A 188 -8.59 -6.42 8.32
C LEU A 188 -9.64 -5.71 7.48
N HIS A 189 -9.30 -5.45 6.21
CA HIS A 189 -10.21 -4.74 5.30
C HIS A 189 -11.48 -5.53 5.03
N ILE A 190 -11.36 -6.82 4.69
CA ILE A 190 -12.52 -7.68 4.46
C ILE A 190 -13.38 -7.78 5.73
N GLY A 191 -12.77 -8.06 6.89
CA GLY A 191 -13.50 -8.21 8.14
C GLY A 191 -14.20 -6.93 8.58
N ASN A 192 -13.54 -5.78 8.46
CA ASN A 192 -14.10 -4.49 8.87
C ASN A 192 -15.21 -4.01 7.93
N ASN A 193 -15.07 -4.20 6.62
CA ASN A 193 -15.94 -3.59 5.61
C ASN A 193 -17.10 -4.51 5.17
N LEU A 194 -17.42 -5.54 5.95
CA LEU A 194 -18.63 -6.34 5.69
C LEU A 194 -19.88 -5.46 5.78
N ALA A 195 -20.55 -5.30 4.66
CA ALA A 195 -21.69 -4.41 4.52
C ALA A 195 -22.78 -5.05 3.68
N VAL A 196 -24.01 -4.59 3.90
CA VAL A 196 -25.19 -5.02 3.14
C VAL A 196 -25.64 -3.85 2.28
N PRO A 197 -25.66 -3.99 0.94
CA PRO A 197 -26.19 -2.95 0.05
C PRO A 197 -27.63 -2.60 0.40
N VAL A 198 -27.98 -1.32 0.37
CA VAL A 198 -29.33 -0.83 0.66
C VAL A 198 -30.34 -1.39 -0.36
N ALA A 199 -29.94 -1.47 -1.62
CA ALA A 199 -30.71 -2.14 -2.67
C ALA A 199 -29.75 -2.83 -3.64
N LEU A 200 -30.09 -4.05 -4.07
CA LEU A 200 -29.30 -4.79 -5.06
C LEU A 200 -29.59 -4.37 -6.50
N LEU A 201 -30.76 -3.83 -6.75
CA LEU A 201 -31.26 -3.49 -8.11
C LEU A 201 -31.94 -2.12 -8.08
N GLY A 202 -31.41 -1.20 -8.86
CA GLY A 202 -32.07 0.04 -9.25
C GLY A 202 -31.81 1.27 -8.41
N GLY A 203 -31.64 2.41 -9.09
CA GLY A 203 -31.44 3.72 -8.52
C GLY A 203 -30.07 3.90 -7.87
N GLU A 204 -29.82 5.06 -7.26
CA GLU A 204 -28.58 5.37 -6.54
C GLU A 204 -28.39 4.55 -5.25
N SER A 205 -29.46 3.92 -4.78
CA SER A 205 -29.47 3.15 -3.52
C SER A 205 -28.53 1.93 -3.53
N TRP A 206 -28.20 1.36 -4.69
CA TRP A 206 -27.25 0.26 -4.77
C TRP A 206 -25.82 0.68 -4.40
N MET A 207 -25.47 1.96 -4.58
CA MET A 207 -24.16 2.50 -4.23
C MET A 207 -23.96 2.67 -2.73
N LYS A 208 -25.05 2.62 -1.94
CA LYS A 208 -25.01 2.78 -0.49
C LYS A 208 -25.16 1.44 0.20
N SER A 209 -24.51 1.34 1.34
CA SER A 209 -24.59 0.16 2.19
C SER A 209 -24.64 0.53 3.67
N TYR A 210 -24.97 -0.43 4.50
CA TYR A 210 -24.88 -0.34 5.94
C TYR A 210 -24.07 -1.51 6.48
N SER A 211 -23.38 -1.26 7.62
CA SER A 211 -22.53 -2.25 8.26
C SER A 211 -23.30 -3.53 8.60
N LEU A 212 -22.62 -4.68 8.43
CA LEU A 212 -23.12 -5.95 8.96
C LEU A 212 -23.14 -5.96 10.50
N TYR A 213 -22.29 -5.17 11.13
CA TYR A 213 -22.18 -5.06 12.56
C TYR A 213 -23.08 -3.95 13.10
N GLY A 214 -23.64 -4.15 14.30
CA GLY A 214 -24.55 -3.18 14.94
C GLY A 214 -24.00 -2.65 16.26
N GLY A 215 -24.27 -1.37 16.55
CA GLY A 215 -23.99 -0.76 17.84
C GLY A 215 -22.50 -0.83 18.25
N VAL A 216 -22.25 -1.31 19.48
CA VAL A 216 -20.89 -1.44 20.03
C VAL A 216 -20.00 -2.38 19.21
N GLN A 217 -20.57 -3.42 18.61
CA GLN A 217 -19.81 -4.35 17.77
C GLN A 217 -19.24 -3.66 16.53
N ASP A 218 -19.97 -2.72 15.95
CA ASP A 218 -19.47 -1.93 14.81
C ASP A 218 -18.28 -1.07 15.22
N ALA A 219 -18.36 -0.38 16.34
CA ALA A 219 -17.27 0.44 16.88
C ALA A 219 -16.03 -0.41 17.24
N MET A 220 -16.23 -1.58 17.85
CA MET A 220 -15.13 -2.49 18.19
C MET A 220 -14.44 -3.03 16.93
N THR A 221 -15.19 -3.43 15.91
CA THR A 221 -14.65 -3.93 14.65
C THR A 221 -13.89 -2.84 13.91
N GLN A 222 -14.45 -1.63 13.85
CA GLN A 222 -13.77 -0.48 13.23
C GLN A 222 -12.43 -0.18 13.92
N TRP A 223 -12.38 -0.19 15.25
CA TRP A 223 -11.14 0.18 15.96
C TRP A 223 -10.15 -0.99 16.08
N TRP A 224 -10.62 -2.24 16.02
CA TRP A 224 -9.73 -3.35 15.73
C TRP A 224 -9.05 -3.17 14.36
N TYR A 225 -9.80 -2.80 13.33
CA TYR A 225 -9.25 -2.42 12.04
C TYR A 225 -8.30 -1.22 12.17
N GLY A 226 -8.72 -0.13 12.80
CA GLY A 226 -7.94 1.09 12.91
C GLY A 226 -6.59 0.88 13.59
N HIS A 227 -6.58 0.18 14.75
CA HIS A 227 -5.34 -0.15 15.45
C HIS A 227 -4.40 -1.03 14.61
N ASN A 228 -4.93 -2.08 14.01
CA ASN A 228 -4.11 -3.01 13.25
C ASN A 228 -3.74 -2.47 11.86
N ALA A 229 -4.50 -1.54 11.29
CA ALA A 229 -4.10 -0.84 10.07
C ALA A 229 -2.81 -0.04 10.29
N VAL A 230 -2.69 0.72 11.38
CA VAL A 230 -1.42 1.40 11.68
C VAL A 230 -0.30 0.40 12.03
N GLY A 231 -0.60 -0.72 12.68
CA GLY A 231 0.37 -1.77 13.00
C GLY A 231 0.90 -2.51 11.78
N PHE A 232 0.04 -2.85 10.83
CA PHE A 232 0.43 -3.69 9.69
C PHE A 232 0.56 -2.93 8.38
N PHE A 233 -0.32 -1.99 8.06
CA PHE A 233 -0.12 -1.16 6.86
C PHE A 233 1.09 -0.24 7.04
N LEU A 234 1.15 0.51 8.14
CA LEU A 234 2.24 1.45 8.36
C LEU A 234 3.46 0.78 8.99
N THR A 235 3.35 0.24 10.20
CA THR A 235 4.52 -0.24 10.93
C THR A 235 5.19 -1.43 10.25
N ALA A 236 4.47 -2.50 9.92
CA ALA A 236 5.08 -3.65 9.26
C ALA A 236 5.61 -3.29 7.86
N GLY A 237 4.87 -2.49 7.08
CA GLY A 237 5.31 -1.99 5.78
C GLY A 237 6.60 -1.16 5.87
N PHE A 238 6.68 -0.22 6.82
CA PHE A 238 7.88 0.60 7.03
C PHE A 238 9.06 -0.21 7.57
N LEU A 239 8.83 -1.16 8.47
CA LEU A 239 9.87 -2.06 8.94
C LEU A 239 10.45 -2.91 7.79
N ALA A 240 9.61 -3.36 6.85
CA ALA A 240 10.09 -4.04 5.66
C ALA A 240 11.05 -3.16 4.84
N ILE A 241 10.69 -1.88 4.63
CA ILE A 241 11.55 -0.89 3.97
C ILE A 241 12.86 -0.71 4.76
N MET A 242 12.76 -0.51 6.07
CA MET A 242 13.92 -0.25 6.93
C MET A 242 14.89 -1.44 6.95
N TYR A 243 14.41 -2.67 7.11
CA TYR A 243 15.25 -3.87 7.12
C TYR A 243 15.99 -4.11 5.81
N TYR A 244 15.53 -3.56 4.70
CA TYR A 244 16.24 -3.64 3.43
C TYR A 244 17.14 -2.43 3.18
N PHE A 245 16.59 -1.22 3.25
CA PHE A 245 17.30 -0.04 2.80
C PHE A 245 18.33 0.49 3.80
N VAL A 246 18.08 0.37 5.11
CA VAL A 246 19.03 0.86 6.11
C VAL A 246 20.35 0.08 6.06
N PRO A 247 20.37 -1.27 6.13
CA PRO A 247 21.62 -2.03 6.00
C PRO A 247 22.31 -1.77 4.66
N LYS A 248 21.54 -1.70 3.57
CA LYS A 248 22.08 -1.45 2.23
C LYS A 248 22.77 -0.09 2.13
N ARG A 249 22.19 0.95 2.70
CA ARG A 249 22.76 2.31 2.66
C ARG A 249 23.90 2.51 3.66
N ALA A 250 23.85 1.81 4.78
CA ALA A 250 24.94 1.78 5.75
C ALA A 250 26.11 0.90 5.30
N GLU A 251 25.95 0.13 4.20
CA GLU A 251 26.93 -0.86 3.71
C GLU A 251 27.35 -1.85 4.81
N ARG A 252 26.41 -2.20 5.67
CA ARG A 252 26.61 -3.09 6.81
C ARG A 252 25.45 -4.08 6.93
N PRO A 253 25.70 -5.33 7.35
CA PRO A 253 24.63 -6.27 7.63
C PRO A 253 23.77 -5.80 8.81
N VAL A 254 22.57 -6.36 8.93
CA VAL A 254 21.74 -6.21 10.14
C VAL A 254 22.53 -6.72 11.33
N TYR A 255 22.56 -5.95 12.43
CA TYR A 255 23.32 -6.25 13.65
C TYR A 255 23.13 -7.70 14.14
N SER A 256 21.90 -8.17 14.17
CA SER A 256 21.58 -9.56 14.49
C SER A 256 20.36 -10.03 13.71
N TYR A 257 20.57 -10.98 12.81
CA TYR A 257 19.46 -11.57 12.05
C TYR A 257 18.48 -12.34 12.97
N ARG A 258 18.99 -12.98 14.03
CA ARG A 258 18.14 -13.66 15.03
C ARG A 258 17.22 -12.67 15.75
N LEU A 259 17.74 -11.51 16.16
CA LEU A 259 16.91 -10.47 16.77
C LEU A 259 15.89 -9.89 15.80
N SER A 260 16.18 -9.81 14.51
CA SER A 260 15.18 -9.37 13.52
C SER A 260 14.00 -10.32 13.39
N ILE A 261 14.25 -11.62 13.54
CA ILE A 261 13.18 -12.64 13.57
C ILE A 261 12.38 -12.55 14.87
N VAL A 262 13.05 -12.35 16.01
CA VAL A 262 12.36 -12.12 17.30
C VAL A 262 11.49 -10.86 17.22
N HIS A 263 12.01 -9.76 16.66
CA HIS A 263 11.25 -8.52 16.44
C HIS A 263 10.01 -8.77 15.57
N PHE A 264 10.16 -9.49 14.46
CA PHE A 264 9.03 -9.83 13.60
C PHE A 264 7.92 -10.57 14.37
N TRP A 265 8.26 -11.66 15.05
CA TRP A 265 7.28 -12.44 15.78
C TRP A 265 6.72 -11.72 16.99
N ALA A 266 7.52 -10.89 17.68
CA ALA A 266 7.02 -10.05 18.76
C ALA A 266 5.96 -9.06 18.26
N LEU A 267 6.17 -8.42 17.09
CA LEU A 267 5.17 -7.56 16.47
C LEU A 267 3.87 -8.35 16.20
N ILE A 268 3.97 -9.53 15.58
CA ILE A 268 2.80 -10.34 15.23
C ILE A 268 1.99 -10.73 16.48
N PHE A 269 2.65 -11.22 17.53
CA PHE A 269 1.96 -11.79 18.69
C PHE A 269 1.58 -10.77 19.77
N LEU A 270 2.27 -9.64 19.85
CA LEU A 270 2.02 -8.67 20.91
C LEU A 270 1.19 -7.47 20.46
N TYR A 271 1.07 -7.26 19.16
CA TYR A 271 0.40 -6.09 18.61
C TYR A 271 -1.05 -6.36 18.21
N ILE A 272 -1.38 -7.56 17.74
CA ILE A 272 -2.75 -7.91 17.29
C ILE A 272 -3.70 -8.05 18.46
#